data_b6d115e1a5ce18ac25d112d5a347e78f
#
_entry.id   b6d115e1a5ce18ac25d112d5a347e78f
#
_cell.length_a   1.000
_cell.length_b   1.000
_cell.length_c   1.000
_cell.angle_alpha   90.00
_cell.angle_beta   90.00
_cell.angle_gamma   90.00
#
_symmetry.space_group_name_H-M   'P 1'
#
loop_
_entity.id
_entity.type
_entity.pdbx_description
1 polymer ?
#
loop_
_entity_poly.entity_id
_entity_poly.type
_entity_poly.pdbx_seq_one_letter_code
_entity_poly.pdbx_strand_id
1 'polypeptide(L)'
;MAGLKNKLKQLTSQKSEISKIRRKGETEYKKVKSISRKYSSSLKSTQKRIDTFKQTAEDVNEILSQKIAQMESIQRLKSAAQERLTLETQNKEQVESEIDFSDTPEEKQSLQYRLDSIISTIEEIKNEIKQRTSMEKKFSQAIDEIEKKKNSVSKTIKKNIESKPELAKLAKTAQQKLDSASKKFESAKKRESSVTAKLSKVKAAIPKAKPKTRKVKAKPKTRKVKAKPKTRKVKAKPKTRKIKKKKSRR
;
A
#
# COMPACT_ATOMS: atom_id res chain seq x y z
N MET A 1 -46.03 1.21 53.42
CA MET A 1 -45.02 0.15 53.22
C MET A 1 -45.24 -0.66 52.00
N ALA A 2 -46.45 -1.17 51.71
CA ALA A 2 -46.74 -1.98 50.49
C ALA A 2 -46.48 -1.21 49.17
N GLY A 3 -46.87 0.04 49.07
CA GLY A 3 -46.65 0.88 47.88
C GLY A 3 -45.20 1.10 47.52
N LEU A 4 -44.28 1.29 48.50
CA LEU A 4 -42.83 1.45 48.30
C LEU A 4 -42.20 0.13 47.78
N LYS A 5 -42.64 -1.02 48.29
CA LYS A 5 -42.16 -2.34 47.85
C LYS A 5 -42.60 -2.63 46.40
N ASN A 6 -43.83 -2.29 46.04
CA ASN A 6 -44.32 -2.42 44.65
C ASN A 6 -43.56 -1.50 43.70
N LYS A 7 -43.33 -0.25 44.10
CA LYS A 7 -42.52 0.71 43.32
C LYS A 7 -41.07 0.23 43.13
N LEU A 8 -40.47 -0.41 44.17
CA LEU A 8 -39.13 -0.99 44.07
C LEU A 8 -39.10 -2.15 43.06
N LYS A 9 -40.08 -3.07 43.08
CA LYS A 9 -40.18 -4.17 42.11
C LYS A 9 -40.31 -3.63 40.68
N GLN A 10 -41.21 -2.65 40.46
CA GLN A 10 -41.40 -2.00 39.15
C GLN A 10 -40.11 -1.35 38.62
N LEU A 11 -39.41 -0.56 39.43
CA LEU A 11 -38.16 0.08 39.02
C LEU A 11 -37.05 -0.93 38.79
N THR A 12 -37.03 -2.05 39.50
CA THR A 12 -36.05 -3.12 39.29
C THR A 12 -36.30 -3.85 37.95
N SER A 13 -37.56 -4.13 37.60
CA SER A 13 -37.91 -4.68 36.28
C SER A 13 -37.56 -3.72 35.16
N GLN A 14 -37.96 -2.43 35.26
CA GLN A 14 -37.61 -1.40 34.28
C GLN A 14 -36.10 -1.27 34.11
N LYS A 15 -35.30 -1.30 35.20
CA LYS A 15 -33.83 -1.27 35.12
C LYS A 15 -33.29 -2.47 34.33
N SER A 16 -33.83 -3.68 34.58
CA SER A 16 -33.42 -4.89 33.87
C SER A 16 -33.68 -4.78 32.36
N GLU A 17 -34.86 -4.30 31.97
CA GLU A 17 -35.23 -4.12 30.56
C GLU A 17 -34.35 -3.06 29.87
N ILE A 18 -34.18 -1.89 30.50
CA ILE A 18 -33.35 -0.83 29.95
C ILE A 18 -31.87 -1.28 29.86
N SER A 19 -31.39 -2.06 30.84
CA SER A 19 -30.05 -2.62 30.78
C SER A 19 -29.88 -3.60 29.62
N LYS A 20 -30.87 -4.41 29.29
CA LYS A 20 -30.87 -5.27 28.09
C LYS A 20 -30.82 -4.44 26.80
N ILE A 21 -31.63 -3.38 26.72
CA ILE A 21 -31.66 -2.45 25.57
C ILE A 21 -30.29 -1.76 25.41
N ARG A 22 -29.72 -1.26 26.52
CA ARG A 22 -28.38 -0.64 26.48
C ARG A 22 -27.30 -1.61 25.97
N ARG A 23 -27.31 -2.86 26.51
CA ARG A 23 -26.32 -3.87 26.06
C ARG A 23 -26.45 -4.20 24.57
N LYS A 24 -27.71 -4.36 24.07
CA LYS A 24 -27.97 -4.53 22.63
C LYS A 24 -27.47 -3.32 21.82
N GLY A 25 -27.80 -2.10 22.25
CA GLY A 25 -27.35 -0.87 21.63
C GLY A 25 -25.82 -0.72 21.64
N GLU A 26 -25.13 -1.14 22.70
CA GLU A 26 -23.68 -1.13 22.80
C GLU A 26 -23.03 -2.09 21.80
N THR A 27 -23.56 -3.30 21.67
CA THR A 27 -23.05 -4.27 20.69
C THR A 27 -23.27 -3.81 19.26
N GLU A 28 -24.44 -3.24 18.96
CA GLU A 28 -24.72 -2.65 17.64
C GLU A 28 -23.79 -1.47 17.33
N TYR A 29 -23.63 -0.53 18.27
CA TYR A 29 -22.69 0.59 18.15
C TYR A 29 -21.28 0.12 17.86
N LYS A 30 -20.76 -0.88 18.61
CA LYS A 30 -19.42 -1.43 18.40
C LYS A 30 -19.26 -2.04 17.01
N LYS A 31 -20.27 -2.81 16.54
CA LYS A 31 -20.27 -3.40 15.19
C LYS A 31 -20.25 -2.31 14.11
N VAL A 32 -21.14 -1.34 14.19
CA VAL A 32 -21.23 -0.26 13.19
C VAL A 32 -19.98 0.61 13.21
N LYS A 33 -19.41 0.89 14.38
CA LYS A 33 -18.14 1.61 14.52
C LYS A 33 -16.97 0.90 13.84
N SER A 34 -16.89 -0.43 13.95
CA SER A 34 -15.90 -1.24 13.26
C SER A 34 -16.05 -1.14 11.74
N ILE A 35 -17.30 -1.23 11.24
CA ILE A 35 -17.62 -1.12 9.81
C ILE A 35 -17.27 0.29 9.27
N SER A 36 -17.66 1.35 9.97
CA SER A 36 -17.35 2.73 9.59
C SER A 36 -15.83 2.96 9.50
N ARG A 37 -15.09 2.50 10.50
CA ARG A 37 -13.62 2.56 10.48
C ARG A 37 -13.01 1.82 9.29
N LYS A 38 -13.54 0.62 8.97
CA LYS A 38 -13.07 -0.18 7.83
C LYS A 38 -13.25 0.58 6.52
N TYR A 39 -14.42 1.13 6.25
CA TYR A 39 -14.67 1.88 5.01
C TYR A 39 -13.88 3.19 4.93
N SER A 40 -13.79 3.95 6.03
CA SER A 40 -12.93 5.14 6.07
C SER A 40 -11.46 4.82 5.82
N SER A 41 -10.95 3.75 6.40
CA SER A 41 -9.58 3.28 6.18
C SER A 41 -9.36 2.84 4.73
N SER A 42 -10.31 2.08 4.15
CA SER A 42 -10.25 1.66 2.75
C SER A 42 -10.25 2.86 1.80
N LEU A 43 -11.11 3.85 2.04
CA LEU A 43 -11.16 5.06 1.23
C LEU A 43 -9.83 5.84 1.26
N LYS A 44 -9.26 6.03 2.47
CA LYS A 44 -7.94 6.67 2.62
C LYS A 44 -6.83 5.87 1.94
N SER A 45 -6.86 4.54 2.04
CA SER A 45 -5.89 3.67 1.38
C SER A 45 -6.01 3.75 -0.14
N THR A 46 -7.24 3.76 -0.69
CA THR A 46 -7.47 3.91 -2.13
C THR A 46 -6.97 5.26 -2.63
N GLN A 47 -7.23 6.36 -1.90
CA GLN A 47 -6.69 7.67 -2.25
C GLN A 47 -5.16 7.68 -2.29
N LYS A 48 -4.51 7.16 -1.24
CA LYS A 48 -3.04 7.05 -1.21
C LYS A 48 -2.48 6.24 -2.38
N ARG A 49 -3.16 5.13 -2.74
CA ARG A 49 -2.76 4.34 -3.92
C ARG A 49 -2.87 5.14 -5.22
N ILE A 50 -3.96 5.89 -5.40
CA ILE A 50 -4.12 6.76 -6.57
C ILE A 50 -2.95 7.76 -6.64
N ASP A 51 -2.63 8.41 -5.53
CA ASP A 51 -1.57 9.42 -5.48
C ASP A 51 -0.19 8.79 -5.77
N THR A 52 0.10 7.64 -5.16
CA THR A 52 1.34 6.89 -5.42
C THR A 52 1.45 6.45 -6.88
N PHE A 53 0.37 5.93 -7.48
CA PHE A 53 0.40 5.51 -8.88
C PHE A 53 0.46 6.68 -9.85
N LYS A 54 -0.08 7.86 -9.52
CA LYS A 54 0.11 9.08 -10.31
C LYS A 54 1.58 9.49 -10.34
N GLN A 55 2.24 9.51 -9.17
CA GLN A 55 3.67 9.78 -9.10
C GLN A 55 4.47 8.77 -9.95
N THR A 56 4.16 7.47 -9.80
CA THR A 56 4.80 6.43 -10.63
C THR A 56 4.55 6.65 -12.13
N ALA A 57 3.38 7.16 -12.52
CA ALA A 57 3.09 7.46 -13.93
C ALA A 57 3.92 8.64 -14.44
N GLU A 58 4.14 9.65 -13.62
CA GLU A 58 5.02 10.79 -13.92
C GLU A 58 6.47 10.32 -14.09
N ASP A 59 6.99 9.52 -13.14
CA ASP A 59 8.34 8.96 -13.20
C ASP A 59 8.54 8.09 -14.47
N VAL A 60 7.55 7.25 -14.80
CA VAL A 60 7.57 6.40 -16.00
C VAL A 60 7.55 7.24 -17.29
N ASN A 61 6.77 8.33 -17.33
CA ASN A 61 6.74 9.24 -18.48
C ASN A 61 8.07 9.97 -18.66
N GLU A 62 8.71 10.39 -17.58
CA GLU A 62 10.03 11.02 -17.63
C GLU A 62 11.09 10.06 -18.20
N ILE A 63 11.14 8.83 -17.67
CA ILE A 63 12.06 7.80 -18.17
C ILE A 63 11.78 7.49 -19.65
N LEU A 64 10.51 7.41 -20.05
CA LEU A 64 10.13 7.18 -21.44
C LEU A 64 10.64 8.30 -22.35
N SER A 65 10.43 9.55 -21.98
CA SER A 65 10.90 10.72 -22.74
C SER A 65 12.42 10.73 -22.88
N GLN A 66 13.16 10.42 -21.81
CA GLN A 66 14.61 10.30 -21.84
C GLN A 66 15.08 9.19 -22.80
N LYS A 67 14.41 8.03 -22.79
CA LYS A 67 14.77 6.91 -23.68
C LYS A 67 14.48 7.21 -25.15
N ILE A 68 13.37 7.88 -25.44
CA ILE A 68 13.05 8.34 -26.79
C ILE A 68 14.12 9.33 -27.30
N ALA A 69 14.48 10.33 -26.49
CA ALA A 69 15.52 11.29 -26.84
C ALA A 69 16.90 10.62 -27.10
N GLN A 70 17.25 9.61 -26.29
CA GLN A 70 18.47 8.81 -26.50
C GLN A 70 18.42 8.02 -27.81
N MET A 71 17.27 7.40 -28.12
CA MET A 71 17.06 6.67 -29.37
C MET A 71 17.18 7.61 -30.60
N GLU A 72 16.52 8.77 -30.55
CA GLU A 72 16.63 9.78 -31.61
C GLU A 72 18.07 10.26 -31.82
N SER A 73 18.83 10.46 -30.75
CA SER A 73 20.25 10.82 -30.84
C SER A 73 21.06 9.73 -31.54
N ILE A 74 20.82 8.46 -31.20
CA ILE A 74 21.50 7.33 -31.87
C ILE A 74 21.10 7.24 -33.34
N GLN A 75 19.85 7.47 -33.69
CA GLN A 75 19.39 7.47 -35.08
C GLN A 75 20.07 8.58 -35.89
N ARG A 76 20.19 9.80 -35.36
CA ARG A 76 20.92 10.90 -36.03
C ARG A 76 22.39 10.57 -36.24
N LEU A 77 23.04 10.00 -35.21
CA LEU A 77 24.43 9.59 -35.31
C LEU A 77 24.65 8.45 -36.30
N LYS A 78 23.69 7.52 -36.40
CA LYS A 78 23.69 6.43 -37.39
C LYS A 78 23.53 6.99 -38.80
N SER A 79 22.62 7.93 -39.02
CA SER A 79 22.42 8.59 -40.30
C SER A 79 23.67 9.31 -40.76
N ALA A 80 24.30 10.10 -39.87
CA ALA A 80 25.56 10.77 -40.16
C ALA A 80 26.71 9.79 -40.50
N ALA A 81 26.76 8.63 -39.82
CA ALA A 81 27.75 7.60 -40.17
C ALA A 81 27.44 6.94 -41.52
N GLN A 82 26.16 6.79 -41.89
CA GLN A 82 25.78 6.30 -43.22
C GLN A 82 26.17 7.28 -44.33
N GLU A 83 25.98 8.58 -44.12
CA GLU A 83 26.41 9.63 -45.05
C GLU A 83 27.92 9.61 -45.23
N ARG A 84 28.70 9.51 -44.14
CA ARG A 84 30.15 9.37 -44.19
C ARG A 84 30.58 8.10 -44.96
N LEU A 85 29.89 6.97 -44.73
CA LEU A 85 30.17 5.74 -45.46
C LEU A 85 30.01 5.93 -46.95
N THR A 86 28.94 6.62 -47.37
CA THR A 86 28.70 6.91 -48.80
C THR A 86 29.85 7.75 -49.39
N LEU A 87 30.27 8.80 -48.70
CA LEU A 87 31.36 9.66 -49.14
C LEU A 87 32.69 8.89 -49.24
N GLU A 88 33.04 8.10 -48.23
CA GLU A 88 34.28 7.31 -48.26
C GLU A 88 34.23 6.19 -49.32
N THR A 89 33.04 5.67 -49.65
CA THR A 89 32.87 4.70 -50.75
C THR A 89 33.12 5.39 -52.09
N GLN A 90 32.62 6.61 -52.30
CA GLN A 90 32.88 7.41 -53.48
C GLN A 90 34.39 7.77 -53.60
N ASN A 91 35.02 8.19 -52.49
CA ASN A 91 36.44 8.45 -52.44
C ASN A 91 37.26 7.19 -52.82
N LYS A 92 36.84 6.03 -52.35
CA LYS A 92 37.46 4.74 -52.70
C LYS A 92 37.39 4.51 -54.20
N GLU A 93 36.20 4.63 -54.80
CA GLU A 93 36.00 4.44 -56.28
C GLU A 93 36.83 5.43 -57.08
N GLN A 94 36.98 6.68 -56.62
CA GLN A 94 37.79 7.68 -57.27
C GLN A 94 39.30 7.30 -57.24
N VAL A 95 39.82 6.89 -56.06
CA VAL A 95 41.22 6.50 -55.92
C VAL A 95 41.54 5.23 -56.70
N GLU A 96 40.61 4.28 -56.75
CA GLU A 96 40.71 3.08 -57.60
C GLU A 96 40.83 3.48 -59.10
N SER A 97 40.02 4.43 -59.57
CA SER A 97 40.15 4.99 -60.91
C SER A 97 41.48 5.74 -61.14
N GLU A 98 41.97 6.53 -60.18
CA GLU A 98 43.23 7.22 -60.24
C GLU A 98 44.42 6.23 -60.37
N ILE A 99 44.37 5.07 -59.70
CA ILE A 99 45.36 4.00 -59.80
C ILE A 99 45.42 3.41 -61.22
N ASP A 100 44.24 3.20 -61.82
CA ASP A 100 44.14 2.64 -63.17
C ASP A 100 44.71 3.58 -64.25
N PHE A 101 44.59 4.90 -64.05
CA PHE A 101 45.10 5.92 -64.96
C PHE A 101 46.52 6.37 -64.67
N SER A 102 47.16 5.97 -63.59
CA SER A 102 48.48 6.37 -63.23
C SER A 102 49.56 5.61 -64.05
N ASP A 103 50.54 6.31 -64.58
CA ASP A 103 51.62 5.73 -65.43
C ASP A 103 52.87 5.38 -64.65
N THR A 104 53.06 5.99 -63.48
CA THR A 104 54.33 5.82 -62.72
C THR A 104 54.17 4.83 -61.55
N PRO A 105 55.22 3.96 -61.31
CA PRO A 105 55.18 3.02 -60.20
C PRO A 105 55.08 3.67 -58.84
N GLU A 106 55.68 4.82 -58.63
CA GLU A 106 55.74 5.57 -57.36
C GLU A 106 54.40 6.18 -57.04
N GLU A 107 53.71 6.73 -58.02
CA GLU A 107 52.33 7.23 -57.89
C GLU A 107 51.38 6.11 -57.53
N LYS A 108 51.42 4.98 -58.22
CA LYS A 108 50.64 3.80 -57.93
C LYS A 108 50.81 3.35 -56.50
N GLN A 109 52.02 3.32 -56.00
CA GLN A 109 52.27 2.93 -54.61
C GLN A 109 51.68 3.92 -53.61
N SER A 110 51.81 5.23 -53.86
CA SER A 110 51.21 6.27 -52.99
C SER A 110 49.67 6.17 -52.98
N LEU A 111 49.06 6.00 -54.15
CA LEU A 111 47.61 5.83 -54.24
C LEU A 111 47.13 4.53 -53.62
N GLN A 112 47.91 3.45 -53.64
CA GLN A 112 47.62 2.21 -52.95
C GLN A 112 47.59 2.39 -51.43
N TYR A 113 48.54 3.09 -50.83
CA TYR A 113 48.52 3.42 -49.41
C TYR A 113 47.29 4.24 -49.02
N ARG A 114 46.91 5.20 -49.89
CA ARG A 114 45.68 6.01 -49.70
C ARG A 114 44.43 5.13 -49.74
N LEU A 115 44.35 4.20 -50.73
CA LEU A 115 43.25 3.24 -50.87
C LEU A 115 43.13 2.36 -49.62
N ASP A 116 44.23 1.80 -49.12
CA ASP A 116 44.26 0.96 -47.92
C ASP A 116 43.74 1.72 -46.69
N SER A 117 44.11 3.00 -46.55
CA SER A 117 43.63 3.87 -45.48
C SER A 117 42.13 4.13 -45.59
N ILE A 118 41.60 4.37 -46.80
CA ILE A 118 40.15 4.55 -47.03
C ILE A 118 39.40 3.25 -46.73
N ILE A 119 39.92 2.10 -47.12
CA ILE A 119 39.30 0.79 -46.82
C ILE A 119 39.21 0.58 -45.31
N SER A 120 40.28 0.87 -44.57
CA SER A 120 40.27 0.80 -43.10
C SER A 120 39.23 1.72 -42.49
N THR A 121 39.12 2.96 -42.98
CA THR A 121 38.08 3.91 -42.52
C THR A 121 36.68 3.43 -42.81
N ILE A 122 36.44 2.86 -43.98
CA ILE A 122 35.16 2.27 -44.36
C ILE A 122 34.76 1.11 -43.41
N GLU A 123 35.73 0.26 -43.03
CA GLU A 123 35.45 -0.84 -42.08
C GLU A 123 35.13 -0.31 -40.69
N GLU A 124 35.83 0.72 -40.21
CA GLU A 124 35.53 1.38 -38.94
C GLU A 124 34.12 1.97 -38.94
N ILE A 125 33.76 2.71 -40.02
CA ILE A 125 32.37 3.29 -40.11
C ILE A 125 31.31 2.19 -40.17
N LYS A 126 31.53 1.10 -40.91
CA LYS A 126 30.62 -0.06 -40.94
C LYS A 126 30.42 -0.67 -39.54
N ASN A 127 31.51 -0.81 -38.77
CA ASN A 127 31.43 -1.30 -37.40
C ASN A 127 30.69 -0.32 -36.48
N GLU A 128 30.91 0.98 -36.64
CA GLU A 128 30.19 2.03 -35.92
C GLU A 128 28.68 1.95 -36.23
N ILE A 129 28.26 1.84 -37.48
CA ILE A 129 26.86 1.67 -37.90
C ILE A 129 26.23 0.41 -37.28
N LYS A 130 26.96 -0.71 -37.28
CA LYS A 130 26.54 -1.96 -36.68
C LYS A 130 26.32 -1.83 -35.19
N GLN A 131 27.22 -1.18 -34.47
CA GLN A 131 27.08 -0.90 -33.02
C GLN A 131 25.83 -0.03 -32.75
N ARG A 132 25.67 1.07 -33.50
CA ARG A 132 24.52 1.98 -33.35
C ARG A 132 23.21 1.29 -33.65
N THR A 133 23.15 0.43 -34.67
CA THR A 133 21.97 -0.38 -34.97
C THR A 133 21.64 -1.36 -33.85
N SER A 134 22.65 -1.95 -33.21
CA SER A 134 22.43 -2.81 -32.04
C SER A 134 21.92 -2.00 -30.84
N MET A 135 22.45 -0.78 -30.62
CA MET A 135 21.96 0.12 -29.57
C MET A 135 20.52 0.56 -29.82
N GLU A 136 20.20 0.98 -31.04
CA GLU A 136 18.83 1.36 -31.47
C GLU A 136 17.83 0.25 -31.14
N LYS A 137 18.15 -1.01 -31.49
CA LYS A 137 17.31 -2.16 -31.16
C LYS A 137 17.11 -2.35 -29.65
N LYS A 138 18.17 -2.18 -28.84
CA LYS A 138 18.07 -2.25 -27.37
C LYS A 138 17.19 -1.14 -26.80
N PHE A 139 17.33 0.09 -27.32
CA PHE A 139 16.49 1.20 -26.88
C PHE A 139 15.01 1.00 -27.27
N SER A 140 14.75 0.52 -28.49
CA SER A 140 13.39 0.19 -28.90
C SER A 140 12.72 -0.83 -27.95
N GLN A 141 13.43 -1.91 -27.64
CA GLN A 141 12.93 -2.90 -26.68
C GLN A 141 12.67 -2.30 -25.28
N ALA A 142 13.58 -1.44 -24.81
CA ALA A 142 13.40 -0.78 -23.52
C ALA A 142 12.20 0.19 -23.53
N ILE A 143 11.97 0.91 -24.62
CA ILE A 143 10.80 1.79 -24.80
C ILE A 143 9.51 0.96 -24.75
N ASP A 144 9.44 -0.16 -25.48
CA ASP A 144 8.27 -1.05 -25.45
C ASP A 144 7.94 -1.58 -24.06
N GLU A 145 8.97 -1.93 -23.28
CA GLU A 145 8.79 -2.38 -21.88
C GLU A 145 8.26 -1.26 -20.99
N ILE A 146 8.78 -0.04 -21.16
CA ILE A 146 8.33 1.13 -20.40
C ILE A 146 6.88 1.49 -20.76
N GLU A 147 6.51 1.43 -22.03
CA GLU A 147 5.13 1.65 -22.49
C GLU A 147 4.15 0.62 -21.92
N LYS A 148 4.52 -0.65 -21.88
CA LYS A 148 3.74 -1.70 -21.21
C LYS A 148 3.53 -1.36 -19.73
N LYS A 149 4.58 -0.89 -19.05
CA LYS A 149 4.53 -0.42 -17.67
C LYS A 149 3.59 0.78 -17.50
N LYS A 150 3.71 1.79 -18.35
CA LYS A 150 2.84 2.98 -18.39
C LYS A 150 1.37 2.57 -18.51
N ASN A 151 1.06 1.68 -19.46
CA ASN A 151 -0.29 1.17 -19.69
C ASN A 151 -0.84 0.40 -18.47
N SER A 152 -0.02 -0.40 -17.80
CA SER A 152 -0.39 -1.12 -16.58
C SER A 152 -0.70 -0.16 -15.42
N VAL A 153 0.15 0.85 -15.21
CA VAL A 153 -0.05 1.88 -14.19
C VAL A 153 -1.33 2.67 -14.46
N SER A 154 -1.55 3.11 -15.70
CA SER A 154 -2.76 3.84 -16.12
C SER A 154 -4.04 3.03 -15.88
N LYS A 155 -4.05 1.73 -16.22
CA LYS A 155 -5.17 0.82 -15.94
C LYS A 155 -5.44 0.71 -14.42
N THR A 156 -4.38 0.66 -13.62
CA THR A 156 -4.50 0.58 -12.15
C THR A 156 -5.06 1.87 -11.55
N ILE A 157 -4.60 3.02 -12.03
CA ILE A 157 -5.14 4.33 -11.63
C ILE A 157 -6.63 4.39 -11.96
N LYS A 158 -7.02 4.04 -13.19
CA LYS A 158 -8.42 4.06 -13.64
C LYS A 158 -9.31 3.20 -12.75
N LYS A 159 -8.94 1.95 -12.49
CA LYS A 159 -9.67 1.04 -11.57
C LYS A 159 -9.84 1.63 -10.17
N ASN A 160 -8.79 2.23 -9.61
CA ASN A 160 -8.86 2.84 -8.28
C ASN A 160 -9.76 4.09 -8.26
N ILE A 161 -9.75 4.90 -9.34
CA ILE A 161 -10.63 6.06 -9.48
C ILE A 161 -12.09 5.62 -9.59
N GLU A 162 -12.38 4.59 -10.38
CA GLU A 162 -13.73 4.02 -10.55
C GLU A 162 -14.30 3.44 -9.25
N SER A 163 -13.48 2.79 -8.43
CA SER A 163 -13.92 2.22 -7.15
C SER A 163 -14.07 3.25 -6.02
N LYS A 164 -13.43 4.41 -6.12
CA LYS A 164 -13.44 5.44 -5.07
C LYS A 164 -14.84 5.98 -4.73
N PRO A 165 -15.72 6.34 -5.69
CA PRO A 165 -17.05 6.87 -5.38
C PRO A 165 -17.94 5.86 -4.67
N GLU A 166 -17.86 4.58 -4.98
CA GLU A 166 -18.62 3.54 -4.25
C GLU A 166 -18.13 3.42 -2.81
N LEU A 167 -16.82 3.39 -2.60
CA LEU A 167 -16.24 3.39 -1.25
C LEU A 167 -16.63 4.65 -0.46
N ALA A 168 -16.70 5.81 -1.11
CA ALA A 168 -17.14 7.04 -0.48
C ALA A 168 -18.61 6.98 -0.06
N LYS A 169 -19.50 6.44 -0.91
CA LYS A 169 -20.91 6.21 -0.57
C LYS A 169 -21.05 5.27 0.62
N LEU A 170 -20.33 4.14 0.60
CA LEU A 170 -20.33 3.16 1.70
C LEU A 170 -19.81 3.77 3.01
N ALA A 171 -18.75 4.55 2.96
CA ALA A 171 -18.21 5.24 4.13
C ALA A 171 -19.20 6.25 4.71
N LYS A 172 -19.86 7.05 3.85
CA LYS A 172 -20.89 8.01 4.26
C LYS A 172 -22.10 7.32 4.91
N THR A 173 -22.59 6.25 4.29
CA THR A 173 -23.72 5.46 4.83
C THR A 173 -23.35 4.80 6.16
N ALA A 174 -22.12 4.26 6.27
CA ALA A 174 -21.65 3.65 7.52
C ALA A 174 -21.49 4.70 8.62
N GLN A 175 -21.07 5.92 8.30
CA GLN A 175 -21.00 7.01 9.27
C GLN A 175 -22.39 7.43 9.75
N GLN A 176 -23.36 7.59 8.87
CA GLN A 176 -24.75 7.89 9.25
C GLN A 176 -25.36 6.83 10.17
N LYS A 177 -25.10 5.54 9.87
CA LYS A 177 -25.52 4.44 10.74
C LYS A 177 -24.81 4.49 12.10
N LEU A 178 -23.53 4.87 12.14
CA LEU A 178 -22.78 5.04 13.38
C LEU A 178 -23.38 6.15 14.25
N ASP A 179 -23.69 7.29 13.66
CA ASP A 179 -24.29 8.42 14.38
C ASP A 179 -25.66 8.05 14.95
N SER A 180 -26.49 7.33 14.19
CA SER A 180 -27.77 6.81 14.65
C SER A 180 -27.63 5.80 15.79
N ALA A 181 -26.70 4.85 15.67
CA ALA A 181 -26.42 3.86 16.70
C ALA A 181 -25.84 4.50 17.97
N SER A 182 -24.99 5.52 17.83
CA SER A 182 -24.46 6.29 18.94
C SER A 182 -25.55 7.00 19.72
N LYS A 183 -26.46 7.71 19.02
CA LYS A 183 -27.61 8.40 19.63
C LYS A 183 -28.49 7.43 20.39
N LYS A 184 -28.81 6.27 19.81
CA LYS A 184 -29.64 5.21 20.48
C LYS A 184 -28.92 4.68 21.73
N PHE A 185 -27.65 4.36 21.65
CA PHE A 185 -26.86 3.86 22.76
C PHE A 185 -26.78 4.88 23.90
N GLU A 186 -26.49 6.15 23.59
CA GLU A 186 -26.43 7.20 24.62
C GLU A 186 -27.77 7.47 25.27
N SER A 187 -28.86 7.48 24.50
CA SER A 187 -30.20 7.63 25.05
C SER A 187 -30.56 6.47 26.00
N ALA A 188 -30.21 5.23 25.64
CA ALA A 188 -30.42 4.09 26.53
C ALA A 188 -29.55 4.18 27.81
N LYS A 189 -28.31 4.65 27.71
CA LYS A 189 -27.43 4.90 28.85
C LYS A 189 -27.98 5.98 29.79
N LYS A 190 -28.49 7.10 29.25
CA LYS A 190 -29.16 8.15 30.03
C LYS A 190 -30.42 7.63 30.74
N ARG A 191 -31.26 6.81 30.07
CA ARG A 191 -32.42 6.20 30.69
C ARG A 191 -32.05 5.25 31.82
N GLU A 192 -31.02 4.41 31.64
CA GLU A 192 -30.52 3.49 32.66
C GLU A 192 -30.03 4.24 33.91
N SER A 193 -29.25 5.32 33.72
CA SER A 193 -28.76 6.14 34.83
C SER A 193 -29.89 6.82 35.60
N SER A 194 -30.92 7.34 34.89
CA SER A 194 -32.09 7.95 35.51
C SER A 194 -32.90 6.95 36.36
N VAL A 195 -33.16 5.74 35.81
CA VAL A 195 -33.89 4.70 36.57
C VAL A 195 -33.03 4.20 37.74
N THR A 196 -31.71 4.11 37.58
CA THR A 196 -30.81 3.71 38.68
C THR A 196 -30.81 4.75 39.80
N ALA A 197 -30.85 6.04 39.48
CA ALA A 197 -30.95 7.12 40.47
C ALA A 197 -32.32 7.11 41.21
N LYS A 198 -33.40 6.86 40.47
CA LYS A 198 -34.74 6.68 41.09
C LYS A 198 -34.78 5.46 42.02
N LEU A 199 -34.17 4.35 41.62
CA LEU A 199 -34.09 3.12 42.37
C LEU A 199 -33.27 3.28 43.67
N SER A 200 -32.15 4.03 43.63
CA SER A 200 -31.36 4.33 44.81
C SER A 200 -32.15 5.19 45.82
N LYS A 201 -32.91 6.20 45.35
CA LYS A 201 -33.78 7.02 46.19
C LYS A 201 -34.88 6.19 46.90
N VAL A 202 -35.54 5.30 46.15
CA VAL A 202 -36.58 4.42 46.72
C VAL A 202 -36.00 3.41 47.72
N LYS A 203 -34.81 2.86 47.41
CA LYS A 203 -34.11 1.98 48.37
C LYS A 203 -33.72 2.69 49.70
N ALA A 204 -33.29 3.94 49.60
CA ALA A 204 -32.94 4.75 50.77
C ALA A 204 -34.19 5.09 51.63
N ALA A 205 -35.34 5.26 51.00
CA ALA A 205 -36.63 5.55 51.70
C ALA A 205 -37.29 4.31 52.35
N ILE A 206 -36.79 3.11 52.11
CA ILE A 206 -37.27 1.91 52.81
C ILE A 206 -36.49 1.74 54.12
N PRO A 207 -37.13 1.79 55.29
CA PRO A 207 -36.47 1.59 56.58
C PRO A 207 -35.74 0.23 56.59
N LYS A 208 -34.48 0.24 56.89
CA LYS A 208 -33.69 -1.00 57.09
C LYS A 208 -34.26 -1.70 58.34
N ALA A 209 -34.84 -2.85 58.19
CA ALA A 209 -35.18 -3.71 59.32
C ALA A 209 -33.88 -3.94 60.14
N LYS A 210 -33.92 -3.62 61.43
CA LYS A 210 -32.78 -3.87 62.33
C LYS A 210 -32.39 -5.34 62.21
N PRO A 211 -31.11 -5.68 62.01
CA PRO A 211 -30.65 -7.05 61.94
C PRO A 211 -31.00 -7.75 63.25
N LYS A 212 -31.83 -8.80 63.21
CA LYS A 212 -32.02 -9.68 64.37
C LYS A 212 -30.64 -10.33 64.63
N THR A 213 -30.00 -9.90 65.71
CA THR A 213 -28.77 -10.53 66.20
C THR A 213 -29.05 -11.94 66.61
N ARG A 214 -28.76 -12.87 65.71
CA ARG A 214 -28.78 -14.31 66.00
C ARG A 214 -27.50 -14.58 66.80
N LYS A 215 -27.64 -14.73 68.14
CA LYS A 215 -26.56 -15.20 69.03
C LYS A 215 -26.06 -16.55 68.50
N VAL A 216 -24.99 -16.56 67.77
CA VAL A 216 -24.30 -17.77 67.41
C VAL A 216 -23.31 -18.07 68.54
N LYS A 217 -23.62 -19.14 69.32
CA LYS A 217 -22.72 -19.71 70.29
C LYS A 217 -21.44 -20.15 69.55
N ALA A 218 -20.36 -19.49 69.82
CA ALA A 218 -19.05 -19.87 69.36
C ALA A 218 -18.57 -21.15 70.03
N LYS A 219 -18.25 -22.17 69.23
CA LYS A 219 -17.36 -23.26 69.62
C LYS A 219 -16.05 -23.05 68.86
N PRO A 220 -14.90 -22.98 69.52
CA PRO A 220 -13.64 -22.87 68.84
C PRO A 220 -13.19 -24.25 68.37
N LYS A 221 -13.02 -24.44 67.06
CA LYS A 221 -12.22 -25.52 66.52
C LYS A 221 -11.02 -24.90 65.75
N THR A 222 -9.92 -24.90 66.45
CA THR A 222 -8.60 -24.68 65.88
C THR A 222 -8.32 -25.73 64.80
N ARG A 223 -8.18 -25.28 63.56
CA ARG A 223 -7.68 -26.11 62.47
C ARG A 223 -6.51 -25.39 61.86
N LYS A 224 -5.30 -25.87 62.23
CA LYS A 224 -4.01 -25.49 61.59
C LYS A 224 -4.10 -25.78 60.08
N VAL A 225 -4.08 -24.75 59.30
CA VAL A 225 -3.88 -24.91 57.82
C VAL A 225 -2.45 -24.49 57.54
N LYS A 226 -1.62 -25.45 57.16
CA LYS A 226 -0.27 -25.21 56.66
C LYS A 226 -0.39 -24.54 55.28
N ALA A 227 0.05 -23.30 55.18
CA ALA A 227 0.24 -22.63 53.89
C ALA A 227 1.50 -23.15 53.22
N LYS A 228 1.38 -23.65 51.98
CA LYS A 228 2.50 -23.80 51.06
C LYS A 228 2.36 -22.76 49.97
N PRO A 229 3.38 -21.91 49.74
CA PRO A 229 3.36 -21.00 48.60
C PRO A 229 3.78 -21.75 47.35
N LYS A 230 2.90 -21.81 46.31
CA LYS A 230 3.28 -22.22 44.98
C LYS A 230 3.72 -21.00 44.15
N THR A 231 5.01 -20.81 44.08
CA THR A 231 5.64 -19.91 43.11
C THR A 231 5.45 -20.46 41.71
N ARG A 232 4.68 -19.73 40.93
CA ARG A 232 4.46 -20.06 39.50
C ARG A 232 5.49 -19.29 38.66
N LYS A 233 6.61 -19.98 38.32
CA LYS A 233 7.60 -19.48 37.34
C LYS A 233 6.94 -19.32 35.96
N VAL A 234 6.80 -18.10 35.53
CA VAL A 234 6.50 -17.76 34.13
C VAL A 234 7.79 -17.87 33.32
N LYS A 235 7.93 -18.92 32.51
CA LYS A 235 9.00 -19.01 31.50
C LYS A 235 8.60 -18.23 30.25
N ALA A 236 9.16 -17.05 30.08
CA ALA A 236 9.20 -16.36 28.80
C ALA A 236 10.21 -17.05 27.88
N LYS A 237 9.76 -17.53 26.72
CA LYS A 237 10.64 -17.96 25.62
C LYS A 237 10.74 -16.82 24.60
N PRO A 238 11.93 -16.31 24.26
CA PRO A 238 12.09 -15.43 23.13
C PRO A 238 12.09 -16.23 21.83
N LYS A 239 11.18 -15.93 20.91
CA LYS A 239 11.22 -16.44 19.52
C LYS A 239 12.22 -15.62 18.71
N THR A 240 13.42 -16.12 18.53
CA THR A 240 14.39 -15.64 17.55
C THR A 240 13.88 -15.97 16.14
N ARG A 241 13.61 -14.93 15.37
CA ARG A 241 13.23 -15.00 13.97
C ARG A 241 14.51 -15.14 13.12
N LYS A 242 14.78 -16.34 12.63
CA LYS A 242 15.87 -16.62 11.67
C LYS A 242 15.57 -15.93 10.34
N ILE A 243 16.37 -14.90 10.02
CA ILE A 243 16.44 -14.29 8.70
C ILE A 243 17.21 -15.22 7.78
N LYS A 244 16.54 -15.86 6.82
CA LYS A 244 17.19 -16.61 5.73
C LYS A 244 17.82 -15.62 4.74
N LYS A 245 19.16 -15.47 4.77
CA LYS A 245 19.95 -14.86 3.70
C LYS A 245 19.83 -15.72 2.43
N LYS A 246 19.21 -15.18 1.39
CA LYS A 246 19.20 -15.76 0.05
C LYS A 246 20.57 -15.46 -0.59
N LYS A 247 21.40 -16.50 -0.78
CA LYS A 247 22.65 -16.42 -1.55
C LYS A 247 22.31 -16.13 -3.01
N SER A 248 22.84 -15.03 -3.52
CA SER A 248 22.99 -14.77 -4.94
C SER A 248 23.98 -15.77 -5.53
N ARG A 249 23.56 -16.49 -6.58
CA ARG A 249 24.48 -17.21 -7.49
C ARG A 249 24.58 -16.44 -8.78
N ARG A 250 25.82 -16.35 -9.22
CA ARG A 250 26.32 -15.77 -10.48
C ARG A 250 25.50 -16.19 -11.70
#